data_5bbc4201e6b6ce072e74dd342e8f76cb
#
_entry.id   5bbc4201e6b6ce072e74dd342e8f76cb
#
_cell.length_a   1.000
_cell.length_b   1.000
_cell.length_c   1.000
_cell.angle_alpha   90.00
_cell.angle_beta   90.00
_cell.angle_gamma   90.00
#
_symmetry.space_group_name_H-M   'P 1'
#
loop_
_entity.id
_entity.type
_entity.pdbx_description
1 polymer ?
#
loop_
_entity_poly.entity_id
_entity_poly.type
_entity_poly.pdbx_seq_one_letter_code
_entity_poly.pdbx_strand_id
1 'polypeptide(L)'
;MERNINELVAQMTLEEKAGLCSGADFWHLKGVERLGIPGVMVSDGPHGLRKQDQEADHLGINDSIKAVCFPAACATAASFDEALLERMGRALGEESAARRMCLCFWGRR
;
A
#
# COMPACT_ATOMS: atom_id res chain seq x y z
N MET A 1 22.36 5.93 -6.90
CA MET A 1 22.17 6.74 -8.12
C MET A 1 20.71 7.19 -8.08
N GLU A 2 20.49 8.50 -7.86
CA GLU A 2 19.15 9.09 -7.87
C GLU A 2 18.61 9.04 -9.29
N ARG A 3 17.46 8.37 -9.50
CA ARG A 3 16.83 8.31 -10.83
C ARG A 3 16.10 9.64 -11.07
N ASN A 4 16.40 10.27 -12.20
CA ASN A 4 15.67 11.47 -12.60
C ASN A 4 14.25 11.07 -13.07
N ILE A 5 13.25 11.41 -12.27
CA ILE A 5 11.85 11.06 -12.52
C ILE A 5 11.36 11.65 -13.85
N ASN A 6 11.75 12.90 -14.18
CA ASN A 6 11.33 13.53 -15.42
C ASN A 6 11.86 12.79 -16.66
N GLU A 7 13.10 12.31 -16.61
CA GLU A 7 13.69 11.52 -17.69
C GLU A 7 12.99 10.16 -17.84
N LEU A 8 12.64 9.50 -16.73
CA LEU A 8 11.88 8.26 -16.76
C LEU A 8 10.50 8.47 -17.39
N VAL A 9 9.78 9.51 -16.95
CA VAL A 9 8.46 9.84 -17.50
C VAL A 9 8.54 10.19 -18.99
N ALA A 10 9.60 10.90 -19.44
CA ALA A 10 9.79 11.22 -20.85
C ALA A 10 10.03 9.98 -21.73
N GLN A 11 10.61 8.92 -21.18
CA GLN A 11 10.88 7.67 -21.88
C GLN A 11 9.66 6.73 -21.95
N MET A 12 8.63 6.96 -21.13
CA MET A 12 7.42 6.13 -21.11
C MET A 12 6.51 6.40 -22.30
N THR A 13 5.92 5.32 -22.84
CA THR A 13 4.79 5.42 -23.76
C THR A 13 3.52 5.85 -23.03
N LEU A 14 2.50 6.23 -23.79
CA LEU A 14 1.20 6.60 -23.20
C LEU A 14 0.56 5.41 -22.47
N GLU A 15 0.66 4.21 -23.04
CA GLU A 15 0.14 2.98 -22.46
C GLU A 15 0.85 2.64 -21.14
N GLU A 16 2.18 2.82 -21.08
CA GLU A 16 2.94 2.61 -19.86
C GLU A 16 2.53 3.60 -18.75
N LYS A 17 2.37 4.88 -19.11
CA LYS A 17 1.88 5.91 -18.19
C LYS A 17 0.48 5.59 -17.67
N ALA A 18 -0.43 5.21 -18.56
CA ALA A 18 -1.78 4.79 -18.18
C ALA A 18 -1.76 3.51 -17.34
N GLY A 19 -0.87 2.57 -17.65
CA GLY A 19 -0.66 1.34 -16.90
C GLY A 19 -0.27 1.57 -15.44
N LEU A 20 0.61 2.54 -15.17
CA LEU A 20 1.00 2.91 -13.80
C LEU A 20 -0.15 3.46 -12.96
N CYS A 21 -1.20 3.98 -13.60
CA CYS A 21 -2.41 4.48 -12.93
C CYS A 21 -3.44 3.38 -12.66
N SER A 22 -3.16 2.13 -13.04
CA SER A 22 -4.06 0.99 -12.86
C SER A 22 -3.38 -0.17 -12.14
N GLY A 23 -4.19 -1.03 -11.51
CA GLY A 23 -3.69 -2.27 -10.92
C GLY A 23 -3.25 -3.29 -11.96
N ALA A 24 -2.30 -4.14 -11.59
CA ALA A 24 -1.99 -5.38 -12.30
C ALA A 24 -2.95 -6.49 -11.88
N ASP A 25 -3.25 -6.54 -10.60
CA ASP A 25 -4.22 -7.43 -9.98
C ASP A 25 -4.82 -6.75 -8.73
N PHE A 26 -5.45 -7.54 -7.85
CA PHE A 26 -6.12 -7.04 -6.64
C PHE A 26 -5.17 -6.34 -5.65
N TRP A 27 -3.90 -6.77 -5.61
CA TRP A 27 -2.93 -6.31 -4.63
C TRP A 27 -1.69 -5.63 -5.22
N HIS A 28 -1.53 -5.61 -6.56
CA HIS A 28 -0.33 -5.07 -7.20
C HIS A 28 -0.64 -3.94 -8.16
N LEU A 29 0.25 -2.94 -8.15
CA LEU A 29 0.34 -1.95 -9.20
C LEU A 29 1.23 -2.48 -10.33
N LYS A 30 0.96 -2.05 -11.55
CA LYS A 30 1.79 -2.39 -12.71
C LYS A 30 3.17 -1.75 -12.59
N GLY A 31 4.18 -2.46 -13.04
CA GLY A 31 5.52 -1.92 -13.26
C GLY A 31 5.77 -1.61 -14.74
N VAL A 32 6.94 -1.07 -15.02
CA VAL A 32 7.48 -0.89 -16.39
C VAL A 32 8.87 -1.51 -16.43
N GLU A 33 8.91 -2.81 -16.70
CA GLU A 33 10.16 -3.62 -16.65
C GLU A 33 11.26 -3.05 -17.54
N ARG A 34 10.91 -2.59 -18.74
CA ARG A 34 11.82 -1.98 -19.70
C ARG A 34 12.60 -0.80 -19.11
N LEU A 35 12.01 -0.06 -18.21
CA LEU A 35 12.61 1.08 -17.49
C LEU A 35 13.10 0.71 -16.09
N GLY A 36 13.04 -0.56 -15.72
CA GLY A 36 13.42 -1.03 -14.40
C GLY A 36 12.54 -0.49 -13.28
N ILE A 37 11.27 -0.21 -13.56
CA ILE A 37 10.27 0.18 -12.58
C ILE A 37 9.52 -1.08 -12.18
N PRO A 38 9.70 -1.58 -10.95
CA PRO A 38 9.04 -2.80 -10.49
C PRO A 38 7.54 -2.57 -10.27
N GLY A 39 6.76 -3.64 -10.38
CA GLY A 39 5.42 -3.67 -9.80
C GLY A 39 5.50 -3.57 -8.28
N VAL A 40 4.55 -2.91 -7.67
CA VAL A 40 4.52 -2.67 -6.22
C VAL A 40 3.30 -3.35 -5.63
N MET A 41 3.52 -4.19 -4.61
CA MET A 41 2.42 -4.73 -3.81
C MET A 41 1.90 -3.64 -2.87
N VAL A 42 0.59 -3.45 -2.85
CA VAL A 42 -0.10 -2.51 -1.98
C VAL A 42 -1.00 -3.26 -1.00
N SER A 43 -1.20 -2.69 0.16
CA SER A 43 -2.16 -3.19 1.14
C SER A 43 -2.94 -2.04 1.72
N ASP A 44 -4.13 -2.32 2.20
CA ASP A 44 -4.93 -1.40 2.98
C ASP A 44 -5.25 -1.98 4.36
N GLY A 45 -6.08 -1.32 5.10
CA GLY A 45 -6.70 -1.82 6.32
C GLY A 45 -7.16 -0.68 7.22
N PRO A 46 -8.41 -0.73 7.71
CA PRO A 46 -8.96 0.34 8.55
C PRO A 46 -8.30 0.38 9.94
N HIS A 47 -7.78 -0.74 10.42
CA HIS A 47 -7.24 -0.87 11.78
C HIS A 47 -5.95 -1.71 11.80
N GLY A 48 -5.15 -1.66 10.76
CA GLY A 48 -3.94 -2.44 10.57
C GLY A 48 -3.84 -2.99 9.16
N LEU A 49 -2.81 -3.76 8.87
CA LEU A 49 -2.64 -4.36 7.55
C LEU A 49 -3.74 -5.39 7.29
N ARG A 50 -4.33 -5.31 6.11
CA ARG A 50 -5.29 -6.28 5.61
C ARG A 50 -4.85 -6.79 4.24
N LYS A 51 -4.53 -8.06 4.17
CA LYS A 51 -4.23 -8.74 2.90
C LYS A 51 -4.62 -10.20 3.05
N GLN A 52 -5.27 -10.76 2.04
CA GLN A 52 -5.51 -12.19 1.98
C GLN A 52 -4.22 -12.92 1.63
N ASP A 53 -4.03 -14.10 2.24
CA ASP A 53 -2.75 -14.82 2.14
C ASP A 53 -2.55 -15.44 0.76
N GLN A 54 -3.65 -15.84 0.11
CA GLN A 54 -3.66 -16.46 -1.21
C GLN A 54 -4.40 -15.59 -2.24
N GLU A 55 -5.33 -16.18 -2.98
CA GLU A 55 -6.16 -15.44 -3.92
C GLU A 55 -7.10 -14.48 -3.21
N ALA A 56 -7.14 -13.24 -3.69
CA ALA A 56 -8.06 -12.25 -3.18
C ALA A 56 -9.50 -12.59 -3.57
N ASP A 57 -10.40 -12.56 -2.61
CA ASP A 57 -11.83 -12.61 -2.84
C ASP A 57 -12.48 -11.29 -2.43
N HIS A 58 -13.60 -10.93 -3.06
CA HIS A 58 -14.33 -9.71 -2.73
C HIS A 58 -15.17 -9.84 -1.46
N LEU A 59 -15.30 -11.04 -0.91
CA LEU A 59 -16.15 -11.35 0.24
C LEU A 59 -15.34 -11.39 1.55
N GLY A 60 -14.02 -11.48 1.47
CA GLY A 60 -13.15 -11.57 2.65
C GLY A 60 -13.26 -12.89 3.40
N ILE A 61 -13.58 -13.98 2.69
CA ILE A 61 -13.77 -15.31 3.27
C ILE A 61 -12.44 -16.04 3.40
N ASN A 62 -11.50 -15.78 2.49
CA ASN A 62 -10.18 -16.40 2.52
C ASN A 62 -9.34 -15.87 3.68
N ASP A 63 -8.44 -16.74 4.17
CA ASP A 63 -7.54 -16.41 5.26
C ASP A 63 -6.71 -15.16 4.95
N SER A 64 -6.58 -14.31 5.97
CA SER A 64 -5.79 -13.09 5.91
C SER A 64 -4.45 -13.28 6.59
N ILE A 65 -3.44 -12.53 6.15
CA ILE A 65 -2.15 -12.48 6.83
C ILE A 65 -2.35 -12.04 8.29
N LYS A 66 -1.56 -12.62 9.19
CA LYS A 66 -1.54 -12.17 10.59
C LYS A 66 -0.87 -10.80 10.67
N ALA A 67 -1.56 -9.83 11.22
CA ALA A 67 -1.09 -8.46 11.36
C ALA A 67 -1.55 -7.89 12.71
N VAL A 68 -0.92 -6.80 13.13
CA VAL A 68 -1.31 -6.09 14.35
C VAL A 68 -2.66 -5.41 14.12
N CYS A 69 -3.61 -5.64 15.03
CA CYS A 69 -4.88 -4.93 15.04
C CYS A 69 -4.74 -3.68 15.93
N PHE A 70 -4.78 -2.52 15.32
CA PHE A 70 -4.77 -1.23 16.01
C PHE A 70 -6.18 -0.82 16.41
N PRO A 71 -6.34 0.10 17.38
CA PRO A 71 -7.64 0.63 17.75
C PRO A 71 -8.37 1.28 16.57
N ALA A 72 -9.69 1.27 16.62
CA ALA A 72 -10.52 1.91 15.61
C ALA A 72 -10.19 3.42 15.47
N ALA A 73 -10.41 3.98 14.29
CA ALA A 73 -10.10 5.38 14.01
C ALA A 73 -10.81 6.36 14.95
N CYS A 74 -12.03 6.06 15.38
CA CYS A 74 -12.75 6.87 16.37
C CYS A 74 -12.06 6.86 17.74
N ALA A 75 -11.47 5.73 18.16
CA ALA A 75 -10.74 5.65 19.43
C ALA A 75 -9.39 6.39 19.34
N THR A 76 -8.66 6.25 18.24
CA THR A 76 -7.40 6.96 18.03
C THR A 76 -7.62 8.47 17.91
N ALA A 77 -8.66 8.90 17.20
CA ALA A 77 -9.02 10.32 17.09
C ALA A 77 -9.42 10.92 18.43
N ALA A 78 -10.13 10.17 19.28
CA ALA A 78 -10.54 10.61 20.61
C ALA A 78 -9.37 10.80 21.59
N SER A 79 -8.18 10.29 21.25
CA SER A 79 -6.98 10.51 22.08
C SER A 79 -6.49 11.95 22.00
N PHE A 80 -6.73 12.66 20.90
CA PHE A 80 -6.14 13.98 20.58
C PHE A 80 -4.61 14.02 20.73
N ASP A 81 -3.94 12.87 20.57
CA ASP A 81 -2.50 12.70 20.75
C ASP A 81 -1.83 12.45 19.39
N GLU A 82 -1.31 13.53 18.79
CA GLU A 82 -0.62 13.47 17.49
C GLU A 82 0.62 12.58 17.54
N ALA A 83 1.36 12.60 18.66
CA ALA A 83 2.56 11.78 18.82
C ALA A 83 2.22 10.28 18.89
N LEU A 84 1.08 9.94 19.50
CA LEU A 84 0.57 8.56 19.47
C LEU A 84 0.24 8.12 18.03
N LEU A 85 -0.43 8.99 17.27
CA LEU A 85 -0.79 8.68 15.86
C LEU A 85 0.44 8.54 14.98
N GLU A 86 1.46 9.38 15.18
CA GLU A 86 2.75 9.24 14.48
C GLU A 86 3.43 7.90 14.78
N ARG A 87 3.49 7.51 16.06
CA ARG A 87 4.05 6.21 16.45
C ARG A 87 3.29 5.05 15.84
N MET A 88 1.95 5.14 15.82
CA MET A 88 1.10 4.13 15.19
C MET A 88 1.36 4.04 13.68
N GLY A 89 1.45 5.17 12.99
CA GLY A 89 1.80 5.22 11.57
C GLY A 89 3.18 4.63 11.28
N ARG A 90 4.16 4.90 12.14
CA ARG A 90 5.50 4.32 12.04
C ARG A 90 5.47 2.80 12.19
N ALA A 91 4.77 2.28 13.19
CA ALA A 91 4.63 0.83 13.40
C ALA A 91 3.97 0.13 12.22
N LEU A 92 2.92 0.74 11.64
CA LEU A 92 2.27 0.25 10.41
C LEU A 92 3.24 0.24 9.23
N GLY A 93 4.03 1.30 9.06
CA GLY A 93 5.04 1.39 8.01
C GLY A 93 6.13 0.32 8.15
N GLU A 94 6.60 0.08 9.36
CA GLU A 94 7.61 -0.96 9.65
C GLU A 94 7.05 -2.36 9.38
N GLU A 95 5.81 -2.64 9.79
CA GLU A 95 5.17 -3.93 9.50
C GLU A 95 4.97 -4.14 8.00
N SER A 96 4.57 -3.10 7.26
CA SER A 96 4.42 -3.14 5.80
C SER A 96 5.75 -3.41 5.11
N ALA A 97 6.80 -2.69 5.51
CA ALA A 97 8.14 -2.85 4.95
C ALA A 97 8.71 -4.25 5.20
N ALA A 98 8.51 -4.81 6.40
CA ALA A 98 8.93 -6.18 6.73
C ALA A 98 8.26 -7.22 5.83
N ARG A 99 7.09 -6.93 5.30
CA ARG A 99 6.34 -7.79 4.37
C ARG A 99 6.53 -7.41 2.91
N ARG A 100 7.44 -6.48 2.60
CA ARG A 100 7.70 -5.94 1.26
C ARG A 100 6.45 -5.37 0.57
N MET A 101 5.59 -4.77 1.34
CA MET A 101 4.37 -4.12 0.87
C MET A 101 4.50 -2.61 0.96
N CYS A 102 3.84 -1.89 0.06
CA CYS A 102 3.58 -0.47 0.21
C CYS A 102 2.21 -0.29 0.85
N LEU A 103 2.14 0.52 1.90
CA LEU A 103 0.89 0.79 2.58
C LEU A 103 0.16 1.94 1.88
N CYS A 104 -0.97 1.65 1.27
CA CYS A 104 -1.90 2.67 0.79
C CYS A 104 -3.01 2.83 1.82
N PHE A 105 -2.93 3.86 2.67
CA PHE A 105 -4.06 4.25 3.50
C PHE A 105 -5.13 4.90 2.62
N TRP A 106 -6.14 4.13 2.30
CA TRP A 106 -7.36 4.69 1.76
C TRP A 106 -8.21 5.17 2.94
N GLY A 107 -8.01 6.42 3.33
CA GLY A 107 -8.89 7.06 4.29
C GLY A 107 -10.29 7.21 3.67
N ARG A 108 -11.28 6.52 4.20
CA ARG A 108 -12.66 6.95 3.94
C ARG A 108 -12.84 8.31 4.60
N ARG A 109 -13.15 9.31 3.79
CA ARG A 109 -13.70 10.58 4.27
C ARG A 109 -15.08 10.36 4.86
#